data_a95b44e8e9ad22cae1001bb77878d1dd
#
_entry.id   a95b44e8e9ad22cae1001bb77878d1dd
#
_cell.length_a   1.000
_cell.length_b   1.000
_cell.length_c   1.000
_cell.angle_alpha   90.00
_cell.angle_beta   90.00
_cell.angle_gamma   90.00
#
_symmetry.space_group_name_H-M   'P 1'
#
loop_
_entity.id
_entity.type
_entity.pdbx_description
1 polymer ?
#
loop_
_entity_poly.entity_id
_entity_poly.type
_entity_poly.pdbx_seq_one_letter_code
_entity_poly.pdbx_strand_id
1 'polypeptide(L)'
;MAAGYRTDMADEARSLWNRSAGANTELPGVIAREENLGGLAVTAVEITDEEGAHALGKAPGKYFSLDLPVHFDRGAEEFASAVGTLAALISRCIPEGADSVLVAALGNPDITPDALGSLAAGSILVTRHLKKSGSPGFEGFSSLALCRPGVLGTSGIETASQVSVLCRELEPSFVIAVDALAGTDADRLGRAVQVSDAGISPGSGVGNDRQELSRGSLGVPVVSIGIPTVIDAGLFGGDALSGMFVTPRSIDSLVRSGARVIGYAVNMAVHHLSIADIDALVG
;
A
#
# COMPACT_ATOMS: atom_id res chain seq x y z
N MET A 1 27.73 14.02 -1.26
CA MET A 1 26.33 13.59 -1.42
C MET A 1 26.21 12.29 -0.65
N ALA A 2 25.39 12.26 0.40
CA ALA A 2 25.12 11.00 1.11
C ALA A 2 24.54 10.03 0.10
N ALA A 3 25.02 8.77 0.09
CA ALA A 3 24.44 7.70 -0.72
C ALA A 3 22.94 7.70 -0.44
N GLY A 4 22.13 8.06 -1.44
CA GLY A 4 20.71 8.24 -1.28
C GLY A 4 20.03 6.89 -1.18
N TYR A 5 19.90 6.35 0.02
CA TYR A 5 19.06 5.19 0.26
C TYR A 5 17.61 5.52 -0.10
N ARG A 6 17.02 4.69 -0.93
CA ARG A 6 15.64 4.86 -1.40
C ARG A 6 14.69 4.19 -0.42
N THR A 7 13.56 4.83 -0.17
CA THR A 7 12.44 4.26 0.58
C THR A 7 11.14 4.59 -0.14
N ASP A 8 10.19 3.66 -0.11
CA ASP A 8 8.83 3.91 -0.58
C ASP A 8 7.95 4.55 0.50
N MET A 9 8.43 4.58 1.76
CA MET A 9 7.71 5.15 2.90
C MET A 9 7.94 6.68 2.97
N ALA A 10 6.87 7.48 2.98
CA ALA A 10 6.96 8.95 2.97
C ALA A 10 7.45 9.52 4.31
N ASP A 11 7.09 8.92 5.42
CA ASP A 11 7.55 9.31 6.75
C ASP A 11 9.04 8.99 6.97
N GLU A 12 9.54 7.88 6.40
CA GLU A 12 10.96 7.56 6.39
C GLU A 12 11.74 8.55 5.49
N ALA A 13 11.22 8.86 4.29
CA ALA A 13 11.83 9.84 3.39
C ALA A 13 11.96 11.21 4.09
N ARG A 14 10.91 11.66 4.79
CA ARG A 14 10.95 12.88 5.61
C ARG A 14 11.98 12.77 6.72
N SER A 15 12.08 11.64 7.40
CA SER A 15 13.06 11.42 8.48
C SER A 15 14.50 11.46 7.95
N LEU A 16 14.75 10.91 6.75
CA LEU A 16 16.04 10.99 6.06
C LEU A 16 16.38 12.44 5.69
N TRP A 17 15.42 13.19 5.15
CA TRP A 17 15.59 14.60 4.82
C TRP A 17 15.93 15.44 6.07
N ASN A 18 15.18 15.28 7.17
CA ASN A 18 15.43 15.99 8.42
C ASN A 18 16.85 15.74 8.97
N ARG A 19 17.34 14.50 8.86
CA ARG A 19 18.71 14.17 9.27
C ARG A 19 19.77 14.87 8.40
N SER A 20 19.51 15.07 7.12
CA SER A 20 20.45 15.72 6.20
C SER A 20 20.42 17.25 6.28
N ALA A 21 19.25 17.84 6.54
CA ALA A 21 19.05 19.29 6.59
C ALA A 21 19.37 19.91 7.97
N GLY A 22 19.60 19.11 8.99
CA GLY A 22 19.77 19.55 10.39
C GLY A 22 18.42 19.65 11.11
N ALA A 23 18.40 19.20 12.37
CA ALA A 23 17.20 19.15 13.20
C ALA A 23 16.49 20.51 13.27
N ASN A 24 15.15 20.50 13.15
CA ASN A 24 14.22 21.63 13.26
C ASN A 24 14.04 22.54 12.04
N THR A 25 14.37 22.10 10.83
CA THR A 25 13.99 22.83 9.62
C THR A 25 12.61 22.36 9.16
N GLU A 26 11.64 23.26 9.04
CA GLU A 26 10.38 22.97 8.37
C GLU A 26 10.67 22.70 6.89
N LEU A 27 10.15 21.60 6.36
CA LEU A 27 10.29 21.29 4.94
C LEU A 27 9.15 21.96 4.17
N PRO A 28 9.44 22.98 3.34
CA PRO A 28 8.42 23.62 2.54
C PRO A 28 7.65 22.60 1.68
N GLY A 29 6.34 22.80 1.55
CA GLY A 29 5.49 21.90 0.79
C GLY A 29 5.21 20.55 1.45
N VAL A 30 5.60 20.35 2.72
CA VAL A 30 5.36 19.12 3.46
C VAL A 30 4.78 19.39 4.84
N ILE A 31 3.61 18.82 5.12
CA ILE A 31 2.95 18.88 6.43
C ILE A 31 2.99 17.48 7.02
N ALA A 32 3.48 17.33 8.25
CA ALA A 32 3.48 16.05 8.94
C ALA A 32 2.82 16.16 10.31
N ARG A 33 2.04 15.16 10.67
CA ARG A 33 1.31 15.06 11.93
C ARG A 33 1.37 13.63 12.45
N GLU A 34 1.42 13.50 13.75
CA GLU A 34 1.25 12.23 14.44
C GLU A 34 -0.14 12.21 15.07
N GLU A 35 -0.84 11.11 14.91
CA GLU A 35 -2.15 10.89 15.49
C GLU A 35 -2.24 9.48 16.10
N ASN A 36 -3.16 9.29 17.03
CA ASN A 36 -3.54 7.98 17.53
C ASN A 36 -4.92 7.64 16.98
N LEU A 37 -5.03 6.53 16.25
CA LEU A 37 -6.27 6.06 15.67
C LEU A 37 -6.50 4.61 16.07
N GLY A 38 -7.60 4.32 16.76
CA GLY A 38 -7.91 2.97 17.23
C GLY A 38 -6.88 2.39 18.21
N GLY A 39 -6.13 3.24 18.94
CA GLY A 39 -5.06 2.85 19.86
C GLY A 39 -3.69 2.64 19.19
N LEU A 40 -3.59 2.83 17.88
CA LEU A 40 -2.35 2.65 17.11
C LEU A 40 -1.78 4.00 16.66
N ALA A 41 -0.46 4.08 16.60
CA ALA A 41 0.25 5.26 16.13
C ALA A 41 0.15 5.36 14.60
N VAL A 42 -0.20 6.55 14.11
CA VAL A 42 -0.28 6.88 12.69
C VAL A 42 0.52 8.14 12.45
N THR A 43 1.41 8.11 11.47
CA THR A 43 2.08 9.30 10.95
C THR A 43 1.44 9.71 9.63
N ALA A 44 0.86 10.90 9.58
CA ALA A 44 0.32 11.49 8.35
C ALA A 44 1.35 12.46 7.77
N VAL A 45 1.71 12.27 6.51
CA VAL A 45 2.54 13.19 5.72
C VAL A 45 1.73 13.65 4.53
N GLU A 46 1.57 14.96 4.36
CA GLU A 46 0.91 15.57 3.22
C GLU A 46 1.94 16.37 2.43
N ILE A 47 2.10 16.04 1.17
CA ILE A 47 2.96 16.75 0.21
C ILE A 47 2.03 17.65 -0.61
N THR A 48 2.18 18.96 -0.44
CA THR A 48 1.21 19.94 -0.95
C THR A 48 1.60 20.55 -2.30
N ASP A 49 2.88 20.47 -2.67
CA ASP A 49 3.43 21.10 -3.87
C ASP A 49 4.64 20.36 -4.43
N GLU A 50 5.15 20.85 -5.58
CA GLU A 50 6.30 20.30 -6.29
C GLU A 50 7.63 20.47 -5.54
N GLU A 51 7.77 21.48 -4.65
CA GLU A 51 8.98 21.65 -3.85
C GLU A 51 9.09 20.52 -2.83
N GLY A 52 8.01 20.24 -2.09
CA GLY A 52 7.91 19.10 -1.18
C GLY A 52 8.08 17.76 -1.91
N ALA A 53 7.46 17.63 -3.09
CA ALA A 53 7.59 16.43 -3.93
C ALA A 53 9.03 16.16 -4.33
N HIS A 54 9.74 17.18 -4.80
CA HIS A 54 11.15 17.06 -5.17
C HIS A 54 12.04 16.72 -3.97
N ALA A 55 11.79 17.36 -2.82
CA ALA A 55 12.58 17.15 -1.61
C ALA A 55 12.45 15.73 -1.06
N LEU A 56 11.27 15.13 -1.11
CA LEU A 56 11.00 13.77 -0.62
C LEU A 56 11.12 12.69 -1.70
N GLY A 57 11.19 13.06 -2.99
CA GLY A 57 11.14 12.13 -4.11
C GLY A 57 9.81 11.36 -4.18
N LYS A 58 8.70 12.01 -3.82
CA LYS A 58 7.35 11.44 -3.75
C LYS A 58 6.36 12.38 -4.42
N ALA A 59 5.32 11.84 -5.05
CA ALA A 59 4.27 12.65 -5.66
C ALA A 59 3.47 13.47 -4.61
N PRO A 60 2.90 14.62 -4.99
CA PRO A 60 1.97 15.35 -4.13
C PRO A 60 0.76 14.48 -3.76
N GLY A 61 0.31 14.58 -2.50
CA GLY A 61 -0.80 13.81 -1.97
C GLY A 61 -0.62 13.50 -0.48
N LYS A 62 -1.51 12.67 0.04
CA LYS A 62 -1.54 12.26 1.44
C LYS A 62 -0.96 10.87 1.59
N TYR A 63 -0.14 10.71 2.61
CA TYR A 63 0.51 9.44 2.99
C TYR A 63 0.26 9.21 4.48
N PHE A 64 -0.31 8.05 4.80
CA PHE A 64 -0.56 7.63 6.17
C PHE A 64 0.27 6.38 6.44
N SER A 65 1.17 6.45 7.40
CA SER A 65 1.96 5.31 7.87
C SER A 65 1.41 4.84 9.21
N LEU A 66 0.95 3.59 9.25
CA LEU A 66 0.44 2.91 10.44
C LEU A 66 1.47 1.89 10.90
N ASP A 67 1.89 1.96 12.17
CA ASP A 67 2.69 0.90 12.77
C ASP A 67 1.78 -0.19 13.34
N LEU A 68 1.90 -1.40 12.78
CA LEU A 68 1.14 -2.56 13.24
C LEU A 68 1.65 -3.05 14.60
N PRO A 69 0.80 -3.58 15.48
CA PRO A 69 1.22 -4.17 16.74
C PRO A 69 2.15 -5.37 16.51
N VAL A 70 2.82 -5.82 17.57
CA VAL A 70 3.76 -6.96 17.47
C VAL A 70 3.05 -8.23 17.01
N HIS A 71 1.82 -8.42 17.48
CA HIS A 71 0.96 -9.55 17.16
C HIS A 71 -0.28 -9.05 16.41
N PHE A 72 -0.31 -9.24 15.11
CA PHE A 72 -1.40 -8.79 14.24
C PHE A 72 -1.92 -9.88 13.29
N ASP A 73 -1.59 -11.13 13.56
CA ASP A 73 -2.19 -12.25 12.84
C ASP A 73 -3.66 -12.45 13.23
N ARG A 74 -4.41 -13.24 12.44
CA ARG A 74 -5.88 -13.36 12.62
C ARG A 74 -6.31 -13.87 14.00
N GLY A 75 -5.46 -14.59 14.69
CA GLY A 75 -5.72 -15.09 16.04
C GLY A 75 -5.35 -14.12 17.15
N ALA A 76 -4.68 -13.03 16.88
CA ALA A 76 -4.24 -12.06 17.87
C ALA A 76 -5.38 -11.13 18.30
N GLU A 77 -5.33 -10.67 19.55
CA GLU A 77 -6.29 -9.72 20.12
C GLU A 77 -6.27 -8.38 19.36
N GLU A 78 -5.08 -7.97 18.92
CA GLU A 78 -4.85 -6.69 18.22
C GLU A 78 -5.26 -6.72 16.74
N PHE A 79 -5.61 -7.88 16.17
CA PHE A 79 -6.01 -7.98 14.76
C PHE A 79 -7.16 -7.03 14.41
N ALA A 80 -8.19 -6.98 15.23
CA ALA A 80 -9.36 -6.14 14.99
C ALA A 80 -9.00 -4.65 14.99
N SER A 81 -8.12 -4.21 15.89
CA SER A 81 -7.63 -2.84 15.94
C SER A 81 -6.80 -2.50 14.69
N ALA A 82 -5.91 -3.39 14.27
CA ALA A 82 -5.10 -3.21 13.07
C ALA A 82 -5.97 -3.08 11.81
N VAL A 83 -6.93 -3.99 11.63
CA VAL A 83 -7.86 -3.97 10.48
C VAL A 83 -8.74 -2.71 10.50
N GLY A 84 -9.34 -2.37 11.65
CA GLY A 84 -10.23 -1.22 11.77
C GLY A 84 -9.50 0.11 11.53
N THR A 85 -8.29 0.25 12.08
CA THR A 85 -7.47 1.45 11.87
C THR A 85 -7.06 1.58 10.40
N LEU A 86 -6.57 0.49 9.79
CA LEU A 86 -6.20 0.49 8.37
C LEU A 86 -7.42 0.79 7.48
N ALA A 87 -8.59 0.21 7.75
CA ALA A 87 -9.82 0.49 7.02
C ALA A 87 -10.22 1.98 7.09
N ALA A 88 -10.08 2.60 8.27
CA ALA A 88 -10.34 4.03 8.43
C ALA A 88 -9.37 4.90 7.61
N LEU A 89 -8.08 4.53 7.54
CA LEU A 89 -7.10 5.24 6.71
C LEU A 89 -7.40 5.07 5.20
N ILE A 90 -7.75 3.85 4.77
CA ILE A 90 -8.17 3.60 3.38
C ILE A 90 -9.39 4.48 3.04
N SER A 91 -10.39 4.53 3.92
CA SER A 91 -11.62 5.32 3.73
C SER A 91 -11.33 6.83 3.57
N ARG A 92 -10.28 7.36 4.21
CA ARG A 92 -9.85 8.77 4.04
C ARG A 92 -9.29 9.06 2.64
N CYS A 93 -8.85 8.02 1.90
CA CYS A 93 -8.30 8.13 0.55
C CYS A 93 -9.32 7.78 -0.54
N ILE A 94 -10.43 7.11 -0.21
CA ILE A 94 -11.49 6.78 -1.18
C ILE A 94 -12.20 8.06 -1.62
N PRO A 95 -12.39 8.29 -2.93
CA PRO A 95 -13.13 9.45 -3.42
C PRO A 95 -14.60 9.44 -2.95
N GLU A 96 -15.11 10.61 -2.64
CA GLU A 96 -16.52 10.76 -2.23
C GLU A 96 -17.49 10.27 -3.31
N GLY A 97 -18.48 9.49 -2.93
CA GLY A 97 -19.48 8.92 -3.84
C GLY A 97 -18.99 7.77 -4.73
N ALA A 98 -17.77 7.28 -4.51
CA ALA A 98 -17.24 6.13 -5.26
C ALA A 98 -18.01 4.85 -4.90
N ASP A 99 -18.51 4.13 -5.92
CA ASP A 99 -19.33 2.92 -5.78
C ASP A 99 -18.74 1.70 -6.50
N SER A 100 -17.70 1.92 -7.30
CA SER A 100 -17.01 0.87 -8.06
C SER A 100 -15.49 0.98 -7.93
N VAL A 101 -14.82 -0.16 -7.75
CA VAL A 101 -13.37 -0.22 -7.53
C VAL A 101 -12.74 -1.36 -8.30
N LEU A 102 -11.56 -1.10 -8.84
CA LEU A 102 -10.64 -2.13 -9.33
C LEU A 102 -9.49 -2.28 -8.34
N VAL A 103 -9.34 -3.47 -7.75
CA VAL A 103 -8.15 -3.79 -6.94
C VAL A 103 -7.08 -4.39 -7.85
N ALA A 104 -5.92 -3.76 -7.89
CA ALA A 104 -4.71 -4.24 -8.56
C ALA A 104 -3.77 -4.80 -7.48
N ALA A 105 -3.70 -6.12 -7.40
CA ALA A 105 -2.86 -6.87 -6.47
C ALA A 105 -1.49 -7.14 -7.12
N LEU A 106 -0.51 -6.30 -6.80
CA LEU A 106 0.79 -6.24 -7.46
C LEU A 106 1.79 -7.27 -6.89
N GLY A 107 2.93 -7.35 -7.52
CA GLY A 107 4.07 -8.17 -7.11
C GLY A 107 4.09 -9.57 -7.70
N ASN A 108 5.16 -10.30 -7.38
CA ASN A 108 5.40 -11.66 -7.85
C ASN A 108 5.04 -12.67 -6.74
N PRO A 109 4.03 -13.53 -6.92
CA PRO A 109 3.63 -14.50 -5.90
C PRO A 109 4.71 -15.56 -5.59
N ASP A 110 5.69 -15.77 -6.49
CA ASP A 110 6.75 -16.76 -6.34
C ASP A 110 7.95 -16.22 -5.54
N ILE A 111 7.95 -14.93 -5.19
CA ILE A 111 8.97 -14.27 -4.39
C ILE A 111 8.33 -13.74 -3.11
N THR A 112 8.55 -14.40 -1.98
CA THR A 112 7.86 -14.08 -0.72
C THR A 112 7.84 -12.58 -0.37
N PRO A 113 8.96 -11.83 -0.38
CA PRO A 113 8.93 -10.41 -0.08
C PRO A 113 8.09 -9.57 -1.05
N ASP A 114 7.86 -10.07 -2.26
CA ASP A 114 7.10 -9.40 -3.33
C ASP A 114 5.66 -9.95 -3.49
N ALA A 115 5.26 -10.92 -2.65
CA ALA A 115 3.98 -11.61 -2.78
C ALA A 115 2.80 -10.91 -2.08
N LEU A 116 3.02 -9.77 -1.42
CA LEU A 116 2.04 -9.11 -0.55
C LEU A 116 0.70 -8.88 -1.23
N GLY A 117 0.69 -8.21 -2.40
CA GLY A 117 -0.53 -7.92 -3.14
C GLY A 117 -1.25 -9.19 -3.57
N SER A 118 -0.51 -10.14 -4.14
CA SER A 118 -1.07 -11.43 -4.60
C SER A 118 -1.69 -12.24 -3.46
N LEU A 119 -1.13 -12.18 -2.25
CA LEU A 119 -1.67 -12.84 -1.06
C LEU A 119 -2.88 -12.08 -0.50
N ALA A 120 -2.83 -10.74 -0.45
CA ALA A 120 -3.96 -9.92 0.00
C ALA A 120 -5.22 -10.16 -0.84
N ALA A 121 -5.07 -10.37 -2.14
CA ALA A 121 -6.15 -10.71 -3.05
C ALA A 121 -6.95 -11.95 -2.63
N GLY A 122 -6.33 -12.88 -1.90
CA GLY A 122 -7.00 -14.08 -1.40
C GLY A 122 -8.04 -13.80 -0.29
N SER A 123 -7.98 -12.64 0.34
CA SER A 123 -8.89 -12.22 1.41
C SER A 123 -9.82 -11.06 1.00
N ILE A 124 -9.87 -10.70 -0.28
CA ILE A 124 -10.72 -9.61 -0.81
C ILE A 124 -11.96 -10.19 -1.49
N LEU A 125 -13.13 -9.73 -1.07
CA LEU A 125 -14.42 -10.14 -1.61
C LEU A 125 -14.69 -9.45 -2.95
N VAL A 126 -14.73 -10.21 -4.03
CA VAL A 126 -15.05 -9.73 -5.38
C VAL A 126 -16.55 -9.78 -5.62
N THR A 127 -17.17 -8.64 -5.93
CA THR A 127 -18.63 -8.48 -5.99
C THR A 127 -19.16 -8.02 -7.35
N ARG A 128 -18.29 -7.51 -8.24
CA ARG A 128 -18.74 -6.93 -9.53
C ARG A 128 -19.65 -7.88 -10.34
N HIS A 129 -19.30 -9.16 -10.44
CA HIS A 129 -20.08 -10.15 -11.19
C HIS A 129 -21.44 -10.44 -10.52
N LEU A 130 -21.50 -10.44 -9.19
CA LEU A 130 -22.72 -10.66 -8.42
C LEU A 130 -23.69 -9.47 -8.58
N LYS A 131 -23.17 -8.24 -8.54
CA LYS A 131 -23.96 -7.04 -8.80
C LYS A 131 -24.49 -6.99 -10.23
N LYS A 132 -23.65 -7.32 -11.22
CA LYS A 132 -24.08 -7.37 -12.63
C LYS A 132 -25.16 -8.42 -12.90
N SER A 133 -25.14 -9.54 -12.20
CA SER A 133 -26.16 -10.60 -12.31
C SER A 133 -27.42 -10.34 -11.49
N GLY A 134 -27.44 -9.27 -10.67
CA GLY A 134 -28.55 -9.00 -9.74
C GLY A 134 -28.70 -10.05 -8.65
N SER A 135 -27.58 -10.65 -8.20
CA SER A 135 -27.59 -11.68 -7.16
C SER A 135 -28.18 -11.13 -5.86
N PRO A 136 -29.19 -11.81 -5.26
CA PRO A 136 -29.81 -11.34 -4.01
C PRO A 136 -28.78 -11.22 -2.87
N GLY A 137 -28.92 -10.17 -2.06
CA GLY A 137 -28.08 -9.91 -0.89
C GLY A 137 -26.81 -9.10 -1.18
N PHE A 138 -26.56 -8.74 -2.46
CA PHE A 138 -25.39 -7.94 -2.85
C PHE A 138 -25.73 -6.51 -3.30
N GLU A 139 -26.96 -6.07 -3.09
CA GLU A 139 -27.44 -4.75 -3.52
C GLU A 139 -26.68 -3.60 -2.84
N GLY A 140 -26.38 -3.75 -1.54
CA GLY A 140 -25.67 -2.76 -0.73
C GLY A 140 -24.15 -2.77 -0.87
N PHE A 141 -23.59 -3.74 -1.57
CA PHE A 141 -22.14 -3.82 -1.74
C PHE A 141 -21.64 -2.87 -2.83
N SER A 142 -20.41 -2.38 -2.71
CA SER A 142 -19.72 -1.71 -3.80
C SER A 142 -19.40 -2.72 -4.91
N SER A 143 -19.27 -2.24 -6.16
CA SER A 143 -18.88 -3.08 -7.29
C SER A 143 -17.36 -3.28 -7.31
N LEU A 144 -16.83 -4.36 -6.76
CA LEU A 144 -15.41 -4.65 -6.69
C LEU A 144 -14.99 -5.70 -7.73
N ALA A 145 -14.04 -5.31 -8.60
CA ALA A 145 -13.26 -6.19 -9.46
C ALA A 145 -11.83 -6.29 -8.94
N LEU A 146 -11.15 -7.39 -9.20
CA LEU A 146 -9.77 -7.63 -8.77
C LEU A 146 -8.95 -8.22 -9.92
N CYS A 147 -7.72 -7.74 -10.08
CA CYS A 147 -6.74 -8.34 -10.97
C CYS A 147 -5.41 -8.60 -10.24
N ARG A 148 -4.68 -9.60 -10.74
CA ARG A 148 -3.29 -9.91 -10.36
C ARG A 148 -2.44 -9.81 -11.63
N PRO A 149 -1.96 -8.60 -11.98
CA PRO A 149 -1.28 -8.39 -13.26
C PRO A 149 0.09 -9.08 -13.34
N GLY A 150 0.65 -9.49 -12.18
CA GLY A 150 2.01 -9.99 -12.10
C GLY A 150 3.05 -8.89 -12.33
N VAL A 151 4.29 -9.31 -12.63
CA VAL A 151 5.40 -8.41 -12.91
C VAL A 151 5.87 -8.54 -14.35
N LEU A 152 6.56 -7.54 -14.88
CA LEU A 152 7.06 -7.53 -16.27
C LEU A 152 7.86 -8.79 -16.59
N GLY A 153 8.71 -9.25 -15.66
CA GLY A 153 9.55 -10.44 -15.86
C GLY A 153 8.78 -11.75 -16.02
N THR A 154 7.54 -11.84 -15.55
CA THR A 154 6.69 -13.03 -15.68
C THR A 154 5.68 -12.94 -16.81
N SER A 155 5.17 -11.74 -17.10
CA SER A 155 4.10 -11.52 -18.08
C SER A 155 4.59 -10.96 -19.42
N GLY A 156 5.76 -10.32 -19.44
CA GLY A 156 6.25 -9.55 -20.59
C GLY A 156 5.47 -8.24 -20.86
N ILE A 157 4.56 -7.86 -19.95
CA ILE A 157 3.70 -6.69 -20.11
C ILE A 157 3.81 -5.81 -18.88
N GLU A 158 4.01 -4.51 -19.06
CA GLU A 158 4.02 -3.55 -17.95
C GLU A 158 2.72 -3.60 -17.15
N THR A 159 2.86 -3.63 -15.83
CA THR A 159 1.73 -3.69 -14.90
C THR A 159 0.75 -2.54 -15.10
N ALA A 160 1.25 -1.32 -15.25
CA ALA A 160 0.42 -0.14 -15.50
C ALA A 160 -0.38 -0.24 -16.80
N SER A 161 0.20 -0.84 -17.86
CA SER A 161 -0.50 -1.09 -19.11
C SER A 161 -1.66 -2.06 -18.95
N GLN A 162 -1.45 -3.16 -18.19
CA GLN A 162 -2.52 -4.14 -17.92
C GLN A 162 -3.65 -3.49 -17.13
N VAL A 163 -3.34 -2.76 -16.05
CA VAL A 163 -4.33 -2.08 -15.21
C VAL A 163 -5.07 -1.00 -16.01
N SER A 164 -4.36 -0.23 -16.87
CA SER A 164 -4.98 0.80 -17.72
C SER A 164 -6.01 0.21 -18.70
N VAL A 165 -5.74 -0.96 -19.29
CA VAL A 165 -6.73 -1.66 -20.15
C VAL A 165 -7.97 -2.01 -19.34
N LEU A 166 -7.80 -2.54 -18.12
CA LEU A 166 -8.92 -2.89 -17.25
C LEU A 166 -9.68 -1.64 -16.77
N CYS A 167 -9.02 -0.53 -16.51
CA CYS A 167 -9.69 0.72 -16.16
C CYS A 167 -10.59 1.20 -17.30
N ARG A 168 -10.14 1.12 -18.55
CA ARG A 168 -10.96 1.50 -19.71
C ARG A 168 -12.16 0.59 -19.94
N GLU A 169 -12.01 -0.71 -19.68
CA GLU A 169 -13.09 -1.70 -19.87
C GLU A 169 -14.10 -1.68 -18.72
N LEU A 170 -13.63 -1.51 -17.49
CA LEU A 170 -14.46 -1.65 -16.29
C LEU A 170 -15.02 -0.31 -15.79
N GLU A 171 -14.39 0.80 -16.17
CA GLU A 171 -14.72 2.17 -15.76
C GLU A 171 -14.91 2.29 -14.24
N PRO A 172 -13.89 1.88 -13.43
CA PRO A 172 -14.01 1.97 -11.98
C PRO A 172 -13.98 3.43 -11.52
N SER A 173 -14.66 3.75 -10.42
CA SER A 173 -14.59 5.06 -9.78
C SER A 173 -13.19 5.38 -9.25
N PHE A 174 -12.45 4.34 -8.85
CA PHE A 174 -11.05 4.43 -8.41
C PHE A 174 -10.36 3.06 -8.46
N VAL A 175 -9.03 3.07 -8.29
CA VAL A 175 -8.19 1.87 -8.19
C VAL A 175 -7.63 1.78 -6.77
N ILE A 176 -7.58 0.58 -6.19
CA ILE A 176 -6.74 0.27 -5.05
C ILE A 176 -5.56 -0.55 -5.55
N ALA A 177 -4.33 -0.06 -5.38
CA ALA A 177 -3.11 -0.80 -5.70
C ALA A 177 -2.48 -1.34 -4.41
N VAL A 178 -2.25 -2.65 -4.32
CA VAL A 178 -1.60 -3.29 -3.17
C VAL A 178 -0.26 -3.83 -3.61
N ASP A 179 0.84 -3.39 -2.95
CA ASP A 179 2.22 -3.76 -3.31
C ASP A 179 3.13 -3.94 -2.10
N ALA A 180 4.22 -4.65 -2.30
CA ALA A 180 5.33 -4.68 -1.37
C ALA A 180 6.21 -3.44 -1.56
N LEU A 181 6.66 -2.84 -0.45
CA LEU A 181 7.46 -1.62 -0.46
C LEU A 181 8.91 -1.92 -0.02
N ALA A 182 9.81 -1.01 -0.34
CA ALA A 182 11.13 -0.95 0.27
C ALA A 182 11.12 0.09 1.40
N GLY A 183 11.75 -0.25 2.53
CA GLY A 183 11.96 0.63 3.66
C GLY A 183 13.43 0.91 3.95
N THR A 184 13.67 1.73 4.96
CA THR A 184 15.01 2.02 5.50
C THR A 184 15.10 1.73 7.00
N ASP A 185 13.99 1.40 7.64
CA ASP A 185 13.92 1.06 9.05
C ASP A 185 13.68 -0.46 9.22
N ALA A 186 14.70 -1.16 9.74
CA ALA A 186 14.64 -2.61 9.92
C ALA A 186 13.57 -3.05 10.92
N ASP A 187 13.28 -2.25 11.94
CA ASP A 187 12.28 -2.58 12.97
C ASP A 187 10.84 -2.48 12.44
N ARG A 188 10.66 -1.77 11.33
CA ARG A 188 9.36 -1.57 10.67
C ARG A 188 9.10 -2.53 9.51
N LEU A 189 10.10 -3.34 9.09
CA LEU A 189 9.92 -4.32 8.02
C LEU A 189 8.83 -5.33 8.37
N GLY A 190 7.83 -5.45 7.48
CA GLY A 190 6.67 -6.31 7.64
C GLY A 190 5.65 -5.81 8.69
N ARG A 191 5.86 -4.63 9.28
CA ARG A 191 5.07 -4.11 10.41
C ARG A 191 4.56 -2.68 10.24
N ALA A 192 5.09 -1.92 9.30
CA ALA A 192 4.49 -0.64 8.91
C ALA A 192 3.59 -0.84 7.70
N VAL A 193 2.45 -0.13 7.65
CA VAL A 193 1.58 -0.09 6.47
C VAL A 193 1.47 1.35 6.02
N GLN A 194 1.75 1.61 4.74
CA GLN A 194 1.48 2.92 4.15
C GLN A 194 0.22 2.88 3.29
N VAL A 195 -0.65 3.87 3.48
CA VAL A 195 -1.80 4.16 2.60
C VAL A 195 -1.59 5.54 2.00
N SER A 196 -1.85 5.70 0.69
CA SER A 196 -1.70 7.00 0.03
C SER A 196 -2.74 7.20 -1.08
N ASP A 197 -3.11 8.46 -1.34
CA ASP A 197 -3.93 8.87 -2.50
C ASP A 197 -3.09 9.41 -3.66
N ALA A 198 -1.77 9.41 -3.53
CA ALA A 198 -0.82 9.85 -4.56
C ALA A 198 -0.54 8.80 -5.67
N GLY A 199 -1.02 7.56 -5.49
CA GLY A 199 -0.66 6.45 -6.35
C GLY A 199 0.60 5.71 -5.90
N ILE A 200 1.18 4.91 -6.79
CA ILE A 200 2.37 4.10 -6.52
C ILE A 200 3.23 3.89 -7.77
N SER A 201 4.55 3.87 -7.59
CA SER A 201 5.51 3.46 -8.61
C SER A 201 6.10 2.10 -8.23
N PRO A 202 5.56 0.99 -8.75
CA PRO A 202 5.98 -0.35 -8.36
C PRO A 202 7.48 -0.56 -8.54
N GLY A 203 8.17 -1.06 -7.50
CA GLY A 203 9.60 -1.34 -7.54
C GLY A 203 10.51 -0.11 -7.48
N SER A 204 10.00 1.11 -7.27
CA SER A 204 10.82 2.33 -7.19
C SER A 204 11.86 2.28 -6.07
N GLY A 205 11.48 1.73 -4.92
CA GLY A 205 12.37 1.57 -3.76
C GLY A 205 13.51 0.59 -3.97
N VAL A 206 13.40 -0.32 -4.96
CA VAL A 206 14.45 -1.28 -5.33
C VAL A 206 15.16 -0.90 -6.65
N GLY A 207 14.96 0.34 -7.12
CA GLY A 207 15.65 0.86 -8.30
C GLY A 207 15.09 0.36 -9.63
N ASN A 208 13.93 -0.24 -9.65
CA ASN A 208 13.21 -0.62 -10.84
C ASN A 208 12.28 0.53 -11.25
N ASP A 209 12.70 1.35 -12.22
CA ASP A 209 11.86 2.42 -12.76
C ASP A 209 10.73 1.80 -13.62
N ARG A 210 9.59 1.53 -12.99
CA ARG A 210 8.36 1.06 -13.63
C ARG A 210 7.41 2.22 -13.88
N GLN A 211 6.48 2.02 -14.80
CA GLN A 211 5.39 2.98 -14.98
C GLN A 211 4.55 3.06 -13.71
N GLU A 212 4.29 4.28 -13.24
CA GLU A 212 3.46 4.53 -12.07
C GLU A 212 1.99 4.16 -12.33
N LEU A 213 1.31 3.76 -11.25
CA LEU A 213 -0.14 3.71 -11.18
C LEU A 213 -0.61 4.95 -10.43
N SER A 214 -1.03 5.95 -11.17
CA SER A 214 -1.49 7.24 -10.65
C SER A 214 -2.73 7.70 -11.39
N ARG A 215 -3.37 8.76 -10.87
CA ARG A 215 -4.47 9.38 -11.61
C ARG A 215 -4.04 9.86 -13.01
N GLY A 216 -2.80 10.29 -13.14
CA GLY A 216 -2.24 10.72 -14.44
C GLY A 216 -2.14 9.59 -15.45
N SER A 217 -1.69 8.41 -15.03
CA SER A 217 -1.49 7.26 -15.93
C SER A 217 -2.76 6.44 -16.18
N LEU A 218 -3.67 6.36 -15.22
CA LEU A 218 -4.88 5.52 -15.31
C LEU A 218 -6.17 6.30 -15.62
N GLY A 219 -6.17 7.63 -15.47
CA GLY A 219 -7.34 8.49 -15.68
C GLY A 219 -8.34 8.48 -14.52
N VAL A 220 -8.12 7.66 -13.50
CA VAL A 220 -8.96 7.53 -12.30
C VAL A 220 -8.11 7.66 -11.04
N PRO A 221 -8.65 8.10 -9.88
CA PRO A 221 -7.93 8.15 -8.62
C PRO A 221 -7.33 6.79 -8.25
N VAL A 222 -6.16 6.80 -7.62
CA VAL A 222 -5.47 5.60 -7.16
C VAL A 222 -5.17 5.71 -5.67
N VAL A 223 -5.65 4.74 -4.91
CA VAL A 223 -5.28 4.54 -3.50
C VAL A 223 -4.25 3.43 -3.47
N SER A 224 -3.06 3.70 -2.94
CA SER A 224 -2.03 2.69 -2.76
C SER A 224 -1.98 2.20 -1.31
N ILE A 225 -1.72 0.92 -1.14
CA ILE A 225 -1.55 0.27 0.16
C ILE A 225 -0.31 -0.61 0.06
N GLY A 226 0.63 -0.47 0.98
CA GLY A 226 1.82 -1.29 0.95
C GLY A 226 2.48 -1.48 2.31
N ILE A 227 3.29 -2.53 2.40
CA ILE A 227 4.08 -2.88 3.58
C ILE A 227 5.55 -2.98 3.15
N PRO A 228 6.49 -2.35 3.84
CA PRO A 228 7.92 -2.53 3.57
C PRO A 228 8.34 -3.95 3.93
N THR A 229 8.85 -4.68 2.95
CA THR A 229 9.25 -6.09 3.06
C THR A 229 10.74 -6.29 2.90
N VAL A 230 11.42 -5.31 2.31
CA VAL A 230 12.86 -5.35 2.02
C VAL A 230 13.52 -4.02 2.38
N ILE A 231 14.83 -4.09 2.64
CA ILE A 231 15.71 -2.94 2.90
C ILE A 231 17.01 -3.14 2.14
N ASP A 232 17.59 -2.05 1.63
CA ASP A 232 18.89 -2.10 0.95
C ASP A 232 20.00 -2.43 1.97
N ALA A 233 20.75 -3.48 1.73
CA ALA A 233 21.83 -3.94 2.59
C ALA A 233 23.00 -2.94 2.69
N GLY A 234 23.10 -2.00 1.75
CA GLY A 234 24.03 -0.88 1.82
C GLY A 234 23.86 -0.03 3.07
N LEU A 235 22.65 0.02 3.65
CA LEU A 235 22.38 0.68 4.95
C LEU A 235 23.22 0.09 6.11
N PHE A 236 23.60 -1.18 6.02
CA PHE A 236 24.36 -1.87 7.07
C PHE A 236 25.83 -2.04 6.74
N GLY A 237 26.18 -2.17 5.46
CA GLY A 237 27.54 -2.51 5.00
C GLY A 237 28.16 -1.53 4.01
N GLY A 238 27.53 -0.37 3.78
CA GLY A 238 28.02 0.64 2.84
C GLY A 238 27.93 0.20 1.38
N ASP A 239 28.62 0.94 0.51
CA ASP A 239 28.53 0.80 -0.96
C ASP A 239 28.77 -0.62 -1.49
N ALA A 240 29.54 -1.43 -0.78
CA ALA A 240 29.83 -2.81 -1.19
C ALA A 240 28.60 -3.74 -1.20
N LEU A 241 27.57 -3.41 -0.43
CA LEU A 241 26.31 -4.15 -0.32
C LEU A 241 25.12 -3.40 -0.95
N SER A 242 25.35 -2.22 -1.50
CA SER A 242 24.29 -1.42 -2.15
C SER A 242 23.69 -2.18 -3.34
N GLY A 243 22.35 -2.17 -3.42
CA GLY A 243 21.59 -2.91 -4.43
C GLY A 243 21.35 -4.38 -4.08
N MET A 244 21.88 -4.88 -2.96
CA MET A 244 21.44 -6.14 -2.36
C MET A 244 20.31 -5.86 -1.38
N PHE A 245 19.22 -6.62 -1.46
CA PHE A 245 18.08 -6.45 -0.58
C PHE A 245 18.01 -7.56 0.44
N VAL A 246 17.75 -7.18 1.69
CA VAL A 246 17.58 -8.10 2.81
C VAL A 246 16.17 -7.99 3.38
N THR A 247 15.71 -9.08 3.99
CA THR A 247 14.38 -9.21 4.53
C THR A 247 14.46 -9.91 5.90
N PRO A 248 13.50 -9.70 6.81
CA PRO A 248 13.45 -10.39 8.09
C PRO A 248 13.36 -11.90 7.91
N ARG A 249 13.95 -12.64 8.85
CA ARG A 249 13.86 -14.11 8.85
C ARG A 249 12.41 -14.63 8.92
N SER A 250 11.51 -13.84 9.50
CA SER A 250 10.07 -14.12 9.65
C SER A 250 9.22 -13.62 8.49
N ILE A 251 9.82 -13.24 7.35
CA ILE A 251 9.12 -12.58 6.25
C ILE A 251 7.89 -13.36 5.77
N ASP A 252 7.96 -14.69 5.71
CA ASP A 252 6.83 -15.52 5.27
C ASP A 252 5.58 -15.32 6.14
N SER A 253 5.73 -15.24 7.45
CA SER A 253 4.62 -14.99 8.37
C SER A 253 4.17 -13.54 8.32
N LEU A 254 5.11 -12.58 8.27
CA LEU A 254 4.80 -11.15 8.23
C LEU A 254 4.01 -10.78 6.98
N VAL A 255 4.43 -11.25 5.81
CA VAL A 255 3.74 -10.98 4.54
C VAL A 255 2.34 -11.61 4.53
N ARG A 256 2.18 -12.85 5.03
CA ARG A 256 0.86 -13.50 5.12
C ARG A 256 -0.10 -12.78 6.06
N SER A 257 0.38 -12.40 7.26
CA SER A 257 -0.43 -11.68 8.24
C SER A 257 -0.77 -10.27 7.75
N GLY A 258 0.21 -9.54 7.19
CA GLY A 258 0.00 -8.22 6.59
C GLY A 258 -0.97 -8.25 5.42
N ALA A 259 -0.84 -9.23 4.53
CA ALA A 259 -1.76 -9.43 3.41
C ALA A 259 -3.20 -9.67 3.89
N ARG A 260 -3.39 -10.45 4.98
CA ARG A 260 -4.70 -10.68 5.56
C ARG A 260 -5.29 -9.42 6.19
N VAL A 261 -4.49 -8.66 6.94
CA VAL A 261 -4.92 -7.36 7.50
C VAL A 261 -5.37 -6.42 6.37
N ILE A 262 -4.59 -6.32 5.29
CA ILE A 262 -4.95 -5.49 4.11
C ILE A 262 -6.26 -5.98 3.47
N GLY A 263 -6.40 -7.28 3.21
CA GLY A 263 -7.61 -7.82 2.58
C GLY A 263 -8.87 -7.55 3.40
N TYR A 264 -8.81 -7.75 4.72
CA TYR A 264 -9.91 -7.45 5.64
C TYR A 264 -10.21 -5.95 5.70
N ALA A 265 -9.18 -5.10 5.76
CA ALA A 265 -9.34 -3.65 5.78
C ALA A 265 -9.96 -3.10 4.49
N VAL A 266 -9.60 -3.65 3.32
CA VAL A 266 -10.21 -3.32 2.04
C VAL A 266 -11.70 -3.68 2.04
N ASN A 267 -12.07 -4.89 2.48
CA ASN A 267 -13.47 -5.30 2.57
C ASN A 267 -14.27 -4.39 3.51
N MET A 268 -13.70 -4.05 4.67
CA MET A 268 -14.33 -3.16 5.65
C MET A 268 -14.50 -1.74 5.08
N ALA A 269 -13.49 -1.19 4.42
CA ALA A 269 -13.52 0.16 3.86
C ALA A 269 -14.45 0.28 2.64
N VAL A 270 -14.49 -0.74 1.77
CA VAL A 270 -15.20 -0.70 0.49
C VAL A 270 -16.61 -1.24 0.60
N HIS A 271 -16.83 -2.31 1.35
CA HIS A 271 -18.14 -2.97 1.48
C HIS A 271 -18.83 -2.69 2.81
N HIS A 272 -18.17 -1.98 3.75
CA HIS A 272 -18.66 -1.69 5.11
C HIS A 272 -18.97 -2.95 5.93
N LEU A 273 -18.23 -4.03 5.67
CA LEU A 273 -18.38 -5.31 6.37
C LEU A 273 -17.70 -5.30 7.73
N SER A 274 -18.27 -5.98 8.70
CA SER A 274 -17.59 -6.33 9.94
C SER A 274 -16.59 -7.49 9.72
N ILE A 275 -15.66 -7.70 10.67
CA ILE A 275 -14.74 -8.84 10.62
C ILE A 275 -15.51 -10.18 10.59
N ALA A 276 -16.61 -10.28 11.34
CA ALA A 276 -17.43 -11.49 11.36
C ALA A 276 -18.11 -11.77 10.00
N ASP A 277 -18.56 -10.71 9.31
CA ASP A 277 -19.13 -10.85 7.97
C ASP A 277 -18.06 -11.31 6.96
N ILE A 278 -16.83 -10.75 7.08
CA ILE A 278 -15.72 -11.13 6.21
C ILE A 278 -15.33 -12.59 6.44
N ASP A 279 -15.25 -13.04 7.70
CA ASP A 279 -14.99 -14.44 8.03
C ASP A 279 -16.04 -15.38 7.43
N ALA A 280 -17.30 -14.99 7.42
CA ALA A 280 -18.38 -15.81 6.87
C ALA A 280 -18.38 -15.87 5.32
N LEU A 281 -17.86 -14.84 4.66
CA LEU A 281 -17.92 -14.72 3.19
C LEU A 281 -16.61 -15.13 2.49
N VAL A 282 -15.47 -14.99 3.15
CA VAL A 282 -14.13 -15.15 2.55
C VAL A 282 -13.28 -16.19 3.29
N GLY A 283 -13.63 -16.50 4.56
CA GLY A 283 -12.90 -17.38 5.48
C GLY A 283 -12.89 -18.88 5.14
#